data_faef6dedef6a3ec333b7683bf76b7755
#
_entry.id   faef6dedef6a3ec333b7683bf76b7755
#
_cell.length_a   1.000
_cell.length_b   1.000
_cell.length_c   1.000
_cell.angle_alpha   90.00
_cell.angle_beta   90.00
_cell.angle_gamma   90.00
#
_symmetry.space_group_name_H-M   'P 1'
#
loop_
_entity.id
_entity.type
_entity.pdbx_description
1 polymer ?
#
loop_
_entity_poly.entity_id
_entity_poly.type
_entity_poly.pdbx_seq_one_letter_code
_entity_poly.pdbx_strand_id
1 'polypeptide(L)'
;MKRHLIVCLALASSLVLWQSVRAQSPEQQIVNDAATALGGRDRILAVKTLVIEGAGHDMGVGQAWRYDELGLQSDVGQIRDYKRAYDLANGRARFEATRELQYPFYQGEGGAHQVQALDGNVVFNIAANGTATRVFAAPAITARRVEFLRHPLTLVRAALDPAARLANVRTQGSDRLVDVTANGVTLTLAVDNTTKLPSRIVQMTDSATLGDTPVETRFSDYRSAGGLQLPTRFTTRTDRFPSGDIRILKQTIDGPAGNLAAPANVASATPPANSGQPPTLPVKAEEVAKGVWFITGTTHHSLLAEFSDHLMLIEAPNEERTLAVLAKARELRPNKPVTTLLVTHHHNDHTSGVRTAVAEGVSEIVTHKSNVAFINDVLKRPHTINPDRLTRKPSAKPVKITAIDDEGVVKDGTLTINLYHILDNSHADSMVMVYFPNGRILTEADVYMPNDDRNVIEGEPLGHAPWLQNLLGNINLRKLQVEHIAPIHGEYVPYSQFLESVITMTQFLPGKASTN
;
A
#
# COMPACT_ATOMS: atom_id res chain seq x y z
N MET A 1 -13.26 -70.56 -77.40
CA MET A 1 -12.14 -70.23 -76.49
C MET A 1 -11.91 -68.78 -76.60
N LYS A 2 -12.42 -68.00 -75.62
CA LYS A 2 -12.17 -66.53 -75.48
C LYS A 2 -11.63 -66.27 -74.05
N ARG A 3 -10.39 -65.88 -73.97
CA ARG A 3 -9.73 -65.47 -72.70
C ARG A 3 -10.13 -64.01 -72.35
N HIS A 4 -10.74 -63.81 -71.21
CA HIS A 4 -10.98 -62.49 -70.66
C HIS A 4 -9.78 -62.08 -69.80
N LEU A 5 -9.19 -60.97 -70.16
CA LEU A 5 -8.12 -60.28 -69.40
C LEU A 5 -8.78 -59.36 -68.38
N ILE A 6 -8.59 -59.61 -67.10
CA ILE A 6 -9.02 -58.69 -66.01
C ILE A 6 -7.86 -57.76 -65.71
N VAL A 7 -8.06 -56.48 -65.98
CA VAL A 7 -7.14 -55.41 -65.59
C VAL A 7 -7.57 -54.88 -64.22
N CYS A 8 -6.76 -55.10 -63.16
CA CYS A 8 -6.94 -54.51 -61.84
C CYS A 8 -6.34 -53.10 -61.84
N LEU A 9 -7.19 -52.05 -61.76
CA LEU A 9 -6.78 -50.68 -61.48
C LEU A 9 -6.61 -50.54 -59.97
N ALA A 10 -5.40 -50.36 -59.51
CA ALA A 10 -5.11 -49.95 -58.13
C ALA A 10 -5.23 -48.41 -58.00
N LEU A 11 -6.30 -47.95 -57.33
CA LEU A 11 -6.45 -46.57 -56.92
C LEU A 11 -5.60 -46.33 -55.65
N ALA A 12 -4.47 -45.65 -55.79
CA ALA A 12 -3.70 -45.11 -54.65
C ALA A 12 -4.37 -43.88 -54.14
N SER A 13 -5.15 -43.99 -53.05
CA SER A 13 -5.71 -42.85 -52.33
C SER A 13 -4.63 -42.21 -51.49
N SER A 14 -4.02 -41.14 -51.97
CA SER A 14 -3.15 -40.27 -51.20
C SER A 14 -3.99 -39.45 -50.19
N LEU A 15 -4.05 -39.91 -48.93
CA LEU A 15 -4.53 -39.11 -47.81
C LEU A 15 -3.56 -37.93 -47.56
N VAL A 16 -3.87 -36.77 -48.10
CA VAL A 16 -3.24 -35.51 -47.71
C VAL A 16 -3.83 -35.15 -46.35
N LEU A 17 -3.09 -35.42 -45.26
CA LEU A 17 -3.36 -34.89 -43.94
C LEU A 17 -3.23 -33.36 -43.99
N TRP A 18 -4.34 -32.71 -44.17
CA TRP A 18 -4.42 -31.25 -43.89
C TRP A 18 -4.28 -31.08 -42.38
N GLN A 19 -3.05 -30.81 -41.93
CA GLN A 19 -2.87 -30.20 -40.62
C GLN A 19 -3.53 -28.84 -40.72
N SER A 20 -4.73 -28.70 -40.14
CA SER A 20 -5.35 -27.42 -39.92
C SER A 20 -4.41 -26.62 -39.04
N VAL A 21 -3.66 -25.70 -39.62
CA VAL A 21 -2.98 -24.64 -38.89
C VAL A 21 -4.10 -23.89 -38.21
N ARG A 22 -4.36 -24.19 -36.93
CA ARG A 22 -5.29 -23.41 -36.12
C ARG A 22 -4.77 -21.98 -36.17
N ALA A 23 -5.56 -21.07 -36.70
CA ALA A 23 -5.26 -19.65 -36.67
C ALA A 23 -4.96 -19.26 -35.21
N GLN A 24 -3.83 -18.62 -35.01
CA GLN A 24 -3.40 -18.17 -33.70
C GLN A 24 -4.44 -17.20 -33.13
N SER A 25 -4.82 -17.38 -31.86
CA SER A 25 -5.78 -16.46 -31.25
C SER A 25 -5.18 -15.03 -31.12
N PRO A 26 -6.00 -13.98 -31.09
CA PRO A 26 -5.52 -12.60 -30.92
C PRO A 26 -4.66 -12.43 -29.66
N GLU A 27 -4.97 -13.18 -28.59
CA GLU A 27 -4.22 -13.20 -27.33
C GLU A 27 -2.81 -13.77 -27.55
N GLN A 28 -2.74 -14.92 -28.20
CA GLN A 28 -1.47 -15.58 -28.51
C GLN A 28 -0.61 -14.75 -29.46
N GLN A 29 -1.25 -14.00 -30.38
CA GLN A 29 -0.52 -13.11 -31.28
C GLN A 29 0.20 -12.01 -30.50
N ILE A 30 -0.46 -11.36 -29.51
CA ILE A 30 0.16 -10.33 -28.68
C ILE A 30 1.36 -10.88 -27.90
N VAL A 31 1.22 -12.06 -27.30
CA VAL A 31 2.28 -12.73 -26.54
C VAL A 31 3.45 -13.11 -27.45
N ASN A 32 3.20 -13.62 -28.65
CA ASN A 32 4.24 -14.00 -29.60
C ASN A 32 4.96 -12.78 -30.22
N ASP A 33 4.22 -11.69 -30.48
CA ASP A 33 4.80 -10.42 -30.91
C ASP A 33 5.79 -9.91 -29.82
N ALA A 34 5.36 -9.90 -28.55
CA ALA A 34 6.20 -9.52 -27.43
C ALA A 34 7.42 -10.45 -27.26
N ALA A 35 7.21 -11.75 -27.37
CA ALA A 35 8.30 -12.73 -27.30
C ALA A 35 9.33 -12.52 -28.40
N THR A 36 8.88 -12.27 -29.63
CA THR A 36 9.77 -12.00 -30.76
C THR A 36 10.60 -10.73 -30.53
N ALA A 37 9.94 -9.64 -30.08
CA ALA A 37 10.60 -8.37 -29.80
C ALA A 37 11.59 -8.46 -28.63
N LEU A 38 11.33 -9.30 -27.64
CA LEU A 38 12.24 -9.54 -26.52
C LEU A 38 13.46 -10.41 -26.88
N GLY A 39 13.52 -11.04 -28.06
CA GLY A 39 14.65 -11.86 -28.49
C GLY A 39 14.31 -13.29 -28.91
N GLY A 40 13.02 -13.59 -29.00
CA GLY A 40 12.48 -14.87 -29.50
C GLY A 40 12.03 -15.85 -28.42
N ARG A 41 11.01 -16.60 -28.77
CA ARG A 41 10.38 -17.61 -27.87
C ARG A 41 11.40 -18.59 -27.29
N ASP A 42 12.22 -19.18 -28.14
CA ASP A 42 13.17 -20.22 -27.71
C ASP A 42 14.22 -19.66 -26.74
N ARG A 43 14.72 -18.43 -27.00
CA ARG A 43 15.67 -17.77 -26.12
C ARG A 43 15.04 -17.46 -24.75
N ILE A 44 13.78 -16.97 -24.72
CA ILE A 44 13.04 -16.70 -23.48
C ILE A 44 12.86 -18.00 -22.66
N LEU A 45 12.46 -19.08 -23.31
CA LEU A 45 12.23 -20.36 -22.64
C LEU A 45 13.54 -21.02 -22.19
N ALA A 46 14.66 -20.76 -22.86
CA ALA A 46 15.97 -21.30 -22.50
C ALA A 46 16.62 -20.60 -21.30
N VAL A 47 16.13 -19.39 -20.86
CA VAL A 47 16.67 -18.68 -19.70
C VAL A 47 16.45 -19.51 -18.45
N LYS A 48 17.52 -19.81 -17.72
CA LYS A 48 17.48 -20.53 -16.43
C LYS A 48 17.44 -19.57 -15.27
N THR A 49 18.27 -18.53 -15.31
CA THR A 49 18.37 -17.55 -14.24
C THR A 49 18.40 -16.13 -14.79
N LEU A 50 17.86 -15.20 -13.98
CA LEU A 50 17.92 -13.76 -14.21
C LEU A 50 18.27 -13.07 -12.90
N VAL A 51 19.30 -12.23 -12.90
CA VAL A 51 19.62 -11.37 -11.77
C VAL A 51 19.60 -9.91 -12.23
N ILE A 52 18.82 -9.10 -11.50
CA ILE A 52 18.61 -7.67 -11.75
C ILE A 52 19.16 -6.90 -10.56
N GLU A 53 20.00 -5.92 -10.80
CA GLU A 53 20.60 -5.04 -9.77
C GLU A 53 20.34 -3.59 -10.15
N GLY A 54 19.97 -2.77 -9.18
CA GLY A 54 19.60 -1.37 -9.44
C GLY A 54 19.47 -0.53 -8.16
N ALA A 55 18.93 0.66 -8.34
CA ALA A 55 18.61 1.60 -7.28
C ALA A 55 17.49 2.55 -7.72
N GLY A 56 16.92 3.29 -6.80
CA GLY A 56 15.88 4.26 -7.13
C GLY A 56 15.13 4.75 -5.91
N HIS A 57 13.83 4.97 -6.10
CA HIS A 57 12.95 5.47 -5.07
C HIS A 57 11.62 4.74 -5.11
N ASP A 58 10.98 4.60 -3.95
CA ASP A 58 9.56 4.33 -3.83
C ASP A 58 8.85 5.50 -3.11
N MET A 59 7.53 5.49 -3.18
CA MET A 59 6.70 6.55 -2.60
C MET A 59 5.51 5.90 -1.92
N GLY A 60 5.27 6.25 -0.66
CA GLY A 60 4.12 5.78 0.11
C GLY A 60 2.83 6.42 -0.38
N VAL A 61 2.03 5.66 -1.12
CA VAL A 61 0.74 6.16 -1.59
C VAL A 61 -0.24 6.30 -0.42
N GLY A 62 -0.89 7.46 -0.31
CA GLY A 62 -1.78 7.79 0.80
C GLY A 62 -1.09 8.52 1.96
N GLN A 63 0.17 8.96 1.75
CA GLN A 63 0.97 9.75 2.68
C GLN A 63 1.44 11.06 2.04
N ALA A 64 0.69 11.60 1.08
CA ALA A 64 1.01 12.85 0.41
C ALA A 64 0.72 14.06 1.31
N TRP A 65 1.45 15.16 1.10
CA TRP A 65 1.14 16.42 1.78
C TRP A 65 -0.26 16.94 1.44
N ARG A 66 -0.69 16.78 0.18
CA ARG A 66 -2.08 16.99 -0.28
C ARG A 66 -2.58 15.79 -1.07
N TYR A 67 -3.83 15.43 -0.87
CA TYR A 67 -4.46 14.33 -1.60
C TYR A 67 -4.52 14.55 -3.11
N ASP A 68 -4.70 15.77 -3.57
CA ASP A 68 -4.83 16.13 -4.99
C ASP A 68 -3.51 16.35 -5.71
N GLU A 69 -2.39 16.40 -5.00
CA GLU A 69 -1.07 16.63 -5.59
C GLU A 69 -0.41 15.34 -6.07
N LEU A 70 -0.14 15.30 -7.37
CA LEU A 70 0.58 14.20 -8.01
C LEU A 70 2.10 14.41 -7.88
N GLY A 71 2.74 13.72 -6.96
CA GLY A 71 4.20 13.68 -6.85
C GLY A 71 4.79 14.27 -5.57
N LEU A 72 4.02 15.01 -4.77
CA LEU A 72 4.42 15.41 -3.43
C LEU A 72 3.95 14.37 -2.41
N GLN A 73 4.69 13.26 -2.34
CA GLN A 73 4.49 12.25 -1.31
C GLN A 73 5.42 12.56 -0.14
N SER A 74 4.88 12.60 1.08
CA SER A 74 5.69 12.82 2.29
C SER A 74 6.55 11.59 2.65
N ASP A 75 6.15 10.40 2.21
CA ASP A 75 6.86 9.15 2.47
C ASP A 75 7.64 8.69 1.22
N VAL A 76 8.72 9.41 0.90
CA VAL A 76 9.66 9.01 -0.16
C VAL A 76 10.79 8.19 0.44
N GLY A 77 10.94 6.95 -0.02
CA GLY A 77 12.03 6.07 0.35
C GLY A 77 13.09 5.97 -0.75
N GLN A 78 14.35 6.15 -0.39
CA GLN A 78 15.46 5.79 -1.26
C GLN A 78 15.61 4.27 -1.25
N ILE A 79 15.63 3.64 -2.43
CA ILE A 79 15.87 2.21 -2.59
C ILE A 79 17.33 2.01 -2.98
N ARG A 80 18.10 1.41 -2.07
CA ARG A 80 19.47 0.97 -2.30
C ARG A 80 19.52 -0.55 -2.41
N ASP A 81 20.56 -1.07 -3.02
CA ASP A 81 20.82 -2.51 -3.14
C ASP A 81 19.62 -3.28 -3.72
N TYR A 82 18.87 -2.61 -4.63
CA TYR A 82 17.76 -3.26 -5.31
C TYR A 82 18.29 -4.47 -6.07
N LYS A 83 17.81 -5.66 -5.67
CA LYS A 83 18.19 -6.90 -6.30
C LYS A 83 17.00 -7.83 -6.44
N ARG A 84 16.88 -8.40 -7.63
CA ARG A 84 15.89 -9.42 -7.96
C ARG A 84 16.61 -10.60 -8.57
N ALA A 85 16.64 -11.74 -7.89
CA ALA A 85 17.25 -12.97 -8.38
C ALA A 85 16.17 -14.01 -8.66
N TYR A 86 16.18 -14.57 -9.85
CA TYR A 86 15.23 -15.57 -10.32
C TYR A 86 15.94 -16.84 -10.73
N ASP A 87 15.43 -18.00 -10.29
CA ASP A 87 15.66 -19.32 -10.86
C ASP A 87 14.37 -19.74 -11.57
N LEU A 88 14.31 -19.44 -12.87
CA LEU A 88 13.12 -19.64 -13.69
C LEU A 88 12.88 -21.12 -14.02
N ALA A 89 13.90 -21.96 -13.88
CA ALA A 89 13.80 -23.39 -14.09
C ALA A 89 13.05 -24.08 -12.93
N ASN A 90 13.22 -23.57 -11.70
CA ASN A 90 12.64 -24.14 -10.49
C ASN A 90 11.51 -23.28 -9.89
N GLY A 91 11.14 -22.16 -10.52
CA GLY A 91 10.08 -21.26 -10.01
C GLY A 91 10.45 -20.58 -8.69
N ARG A 92 11.73 -20.18 -8.53
CA ARG A 92 12.25 -19.56 -7.32
C ARG A 92 12.64 -18.12 -7.56
N ALA A 93 12.49 -17.29 -6.53
CA ALA A 93 12.99 -15.93 -6.57
C ALA A 93 13.34 -15.40 -5.18
N ARG A 94 14.25 -14.40 -5.16
CA ARG A 94 14.58 -13.58 -4.01
C ARG A 94 14.55 -12.11 -4.42
N PHE A 95 13.88 -11.31 -3.59
CA PHE A 95 13.69 -9.89 -3.76
C PHE A 95 14.33 -9.18 -2.58
N GLU A 96 15.38 -8.42 -2.84
CA GLU A 96 16.19 -7.73 -1.84
C GLU A 96 16.19 -6.23 -2.15
N ALA A 97 16.10 -5.41 -1.13
CA ALA A 97 16.34 -3.98 -1.20
C ALA A 97 16.58 -3.42 0.21
N THR A 98 17.36 -2.35 0.29
CA THR A 98 17.43 -1.50 1.47
C THR A 98 16.60 -0.27 1.19
N ARG A 99 15.55 -0.06 1.98
CA ARG A 99 14.69 1.12 1.93
C ARG A 99 15.08 2.07 3.04
N GLU A 100 15.45 3.28 2.68
CA GLU A 100 15.78 4.35 3.60
C GLU A 100 14.78 5.49 3.42
N LEU A 101 13.99 5.75 4.46
CA LEU A 101 13.01 6.82 4.44
C LEU A 101 13.67 8.19 4.50
N GLN A 102 13.01 9.19 3.95
CA GLN A 102 13.42 10.59 4.06
C GLN A 102 13.52 11.04 5.52
N TYR A 103 12.73 10.43 6.39
CA TYR A 103 12.73 10.70 7.83
C TYR A 103 13.30 9.47 8.57
N PRO A 104 14.58 9.48 8.96
CA PRO A 104 15.26 8.30 9.56
C PRO A 104 14.70 7.86 10.90
N PHE A 105 13.98 8.70 11.61
CA PHE A 105 13.37 8.37 12.91
C PHE A 105 12.35 7.23 12.85
N TYR A 106 11.79 6.90 11.68
CA TYR A 106 10.90 5.74 11.53
C TYR A 106 11.64 4.40 11.42
N GLN A 107 12.90 4.38 11.01
CA GLN A 107 13.60 3.15 10.66
C GLN A 107 14.99 3.02 11.29
N GLY A 108 15.50 4.07 11.95
CA GLY A 108 16.89 4.17 12.38
C GLY A 108 17.86 4.47 11.22
N GLU A 109 19.11 4.68 11.56
CA GLU A 109 20.19 4.89 10.58
C GLU A 109 20.40 3.66 9.69
N GLY A 110 20.70 3.90 8.41
CA GLY A 110 21.01 2.85 7.43
C GLY A 110 19.82 2.21 6.75
N GLY A 111 18.58 2.56 7.15
CA GLY A 111 17.37 2.06 6.53
C GLY A 111 17.02 0.61 6.86
N ALA A 112 15.88 0.14 6.35
CA ALA A 112 15.41 -1.23 6.54
C ALA A 112 15.82 -2.12 5.37
N HIS A 113 16.69 -3.08 5.62
CA HIS A 113 17.02 -4.13 4.65
C HIS A 113 15.94 -5.21 4.67
N GLN A 114 15.32 -5.44 3.51
CA GLN A 114 14.25 -6.42 3.34
C GLN A 114 14.66 -7.51 2.38
N VAL A 115 14.48 -8.76 2.79
CA VAL A 115 14.69 -9.93 1.94
C VAL A 115 13.43 -10.79 1.93
N GLN A 116 12.86 -10.92 0.76
CA GLN A 116 11.60 -11.60 0.52
C GLN A 116 11.81 -12.68 -0.53
N ALA A 117 11.24 -13.87 -0.35
CA ALA A 117 11.52 -14.99 -1.22
C ALA A 117 10.29 -15.83 -1.56
N LEU A 118 10.42 -16.55 -2.68
CA LEU A 118 9.47 -17.50 -3.21
C LEU A 118 10.21 -18.76 -3.67
N ASP A 119 9.72 -19.95 -3.28
CA ASP A 119 10.13 -21.25 -3.82
C ASP A 119 8.88 -22.06 -4.16
N GLY A 120 8.45 -22.03 -5.40
CA GLY A 120 7.18 -22.61 -5.86
C GLY A 120 5.98 -21.99 -5.11
N ASN A 121 5.39 -22.76 -4.19
CA ASN A 121 4.28 -22.28 -3.34
C ASN A 121 4.74 -21.83 -1.94
N VAL A 122 6.03 -21.89 -1.65
CA VAL A 122 6.61 -21.52 -0.37
C VAL A 122 7.03 -20.07 -0.40
N VAL A 123 6.32 -19.21 0.33
CA VAL A 123 6.66 -17.79 0.49
C VAL A 123 7.28 -17.58 1.86
N PHE A 124 8.40 -16.86 1.93
CA PHE A 124 9.10 -16.62 3.18
C PHE A 124 9.88 -15.29 3.15
N ASN A 125 10.17 -14.78 4.33
CA ASN A 125 11.03 -13.61 4.54
C ASN A 125 12.31 -14.07 5.22
N ILE A 126 13.40 -13.32 5.02
CA ILE A 126 14.68 -13.56 5.68
C ILE A 126 15.03 -12.29 6.47
N ALA A 127 15.16 -12.43 7.78
CA ALA A 127 15.56 -11.33 8.67
C ALA A 127 17.04 -11.00 8.50
N ALA A 128 17.48 -9.84 9.01
CA ALA A 128 18.87 -9.38 8.92
C ALA A 128 19.88 -10.36 9.55
N ASN A 129 19.47 -11.12 10.58
CA ASN A 129 20.27 -12.17 11.19
C ASN A 129 20.29 -13.50 10.38
N GLY A 130 19.71 -13.54 9.19
CA GLY A 130 19.62 -14.71 8.33
C GLY A 130 18.48 -15.69 8.66
N THR A 131 17.67 -15.43 9.69
CA THR A 131 16.55 -16.30 10.05
C THR A 131 15.45 -16.22 9.00
N ALA A 132 15.10 -17.37 8.41
CA ALA A 132 14.02 -17.47 7.43
C ALA A 132 12.70 -17.86 8.11
N THR A 133 11.61 -17.15 7.78
CA THR A 133 10.27 -17.36 8.35
C THR A 133 9.23 -17.51 7.25
N ARG A 134 8.42 -18.59 7.31
CA ARG A 134 7.33 -18.86 6.39
C ARG A 134 6.23 -17.79 6.49
N VAL A 135 5.70 -17.37 5.36
CA VAL A 135 4.55 -16.46 5.27
C VAL A 135 3.30 -17.26 4.86
N PHE A 136 2.23 -17.11 5.64
CA PHE A 136 0.95 -17.78 5.41
C PHE A 136 -0.18 -16.82 5.01
N ALA A 137 -0.02 -15.52 5.18
CA ALA A 137 -1.02 -14.53 4.84
C ALA A 137 -1.27 -14.49 3.32
N ALA A 138 -2.51 -14.76 2.91
CA ALA A 138 -2.89 -14.84 1.50
C ALA A 138 -2.54 -13.56 0.68
N PRO A 139 -2.73 -12.34 1.20
CA PRO A 139 -2.32 -11.13 0.47
C PRO A 139 -0.80 -11.09 0.20
N ALA A 140 0.02 -11.46 1.18
CA ALA A 140 1.47 -11.49 1.02
C ALA A 140 1.93 -12.58 0.05
N ILE A 141 1.28 -13.74 0.03
CA ILE A 141 1.54 -14.80 -0.96
C ILE A 141 1.22 -14.29 -2.37
N THR A 142 0.07 -13.65 -2.54
CA THR A 142 -0.33 -13.05 -3.81
C THR A 142 0.69 -12.00 -4.26
N ALA A 143 1.11 -11.10 -3.37
CA ALA A 143 2.10 -10.07 -3.67
C ALA A 143 3.43 -10.67 -4.16
N ARG A 144 3.90 -11.79 -3.57
CA ARG A 144 5.14 -12.47 -4.03
C ARG A 144 5.02 -13.08 -5.42
N ARG A 145 3.87 -13.70 -5.71
CA ARG A 145 3.59 -14.25 -7.06
C ARG A 145 3.52 -13.16 -8.12
N VAL A 146 2.92 -12.03 -7.76
CA VAL A 146 2.87 -10.85 -8.63
C VAL A 146 4.28 -10.29 -8.86
N GLU A 147 5.07 -10.13 -7.80
CA GLU A 147 6.46 -9.64 -7.93
C GLU A 147 7.31 -10.56 -8.80
N PHE A 148 7.12 -11.88 -8.71
CA PHE A 148 7.78 -12.84 -9.59
C PHE A 148 7.45 -12.60 -11.07
N LEU A 149 6.22 -12.21 -11.38
CA LEU A 149 5.75 -11.99 -12.75
C LEU A 149 5.87 -10.53 -13.21
N ARG A 150 6.25 -9.59 -12.35
CA ARG A 150 6.27 -8.14 -12.64
C ARG A 150 7.46 -7.72 -13.51
N HIS A 151 8.05 -8.61 -14.24
CA HIS A 151 9.11 -8.30 -15.21
C HIS A 151 8.70 -8.79 -16.61
N PRO A 152 8.99 -8.06 -17.71
CA PRO A 152 8.60 -8.46 -19.06
C PRO A 152 9.00 -9.88 -19.42
N LEU A 153 10.24 -10.28 -19.12
CA LEU A 153 10.72 -11.63 -19.39
C LEU A 153 9.91 -12.70 -18.66
N THR A 154 9.65 -12.50 -17.35
CA THR A 154 8.96 -13.51 -16.54
C THR A 154 7.49 -13.64 -16.91
N LEU A 155 6.80 -12.52 -17.19
CA LEU A 155 5.40 -12.55 -17.58
C LEU A 155 5.20 -13.11 -19.00
N VAL A 156 6.02 -12.69 -19.97
CA VAL A 156 5.95 -13.24 -21.33
C VAL A 156 6.29 -14.73 -21.32
N ARG A 157 7.33 -15.15 -20.57
CA ARG A 157 7.64 -16.58 -20.38
C ARG A 157 6.46 -17.37 -19.82
N ALA A 158 5.80 -16.84 -18.78
CA ALA A 158 4.62 -17.46 -18.18
C ALA A 158 3.44 -17.51 -19.17
N ALA A 159 3.24 -16.47 -19.98
CA ALA A 159 2.20 -16.40 -20.99
C ALA A 159 2.43 -17.39 -22.18
N LEU A 160 3.67 -17.79 -22.41
CA LEU A 160 4.03 -18.81 -23.40
C LEU A 160 3.78 -20.25 -22.92
N ASP A 161 3.56 -20.45 -21.63
CA ASP A 161 3.21 -21.76 -21.06
C ASP A 161 1.78 -22.13 -21.48
N PRO A 162 1.55 -23.37 -22.03
CA PRO A 162 0.20 -23.82 -22.37
C PRO A 162 -0.79 -23.84 -21.20
N ALA A 163 -0.31 -23.90 -19.96
CA ALA A 163 -1.15 -23.83 -18.74
C ALA A 163 -1.62 -22.42 -18.42
N ALA A 164 -1.03 -21.38 -19.02
CA ALA A 164 -1.46 -20.02 -18.81
C ALA A 164 -2.80 -19.75 -19.52
N ARG A 165 -3.70 -19.03 -18.84
CA ARG A 165 -4.92 -18.52 -19.46
C ARG A 165 -4.69 -17.12 -20.00
N LEU A 166 -4.97 -16.92 -21.27
CA LEU A 166 -4.94 -15.62 -21.95
C LEU A 166 -6.37 -15.16 -22.24
N ALA A 167 -6.69 -13.91 -22.01
CA ALA A 167 -8.04 -13.37 -22.19
C ALA A 167 -8.04 -11.85 -22.38
N ASN A 168 -9.22 -11.30 -22.70
CA ASN A 168 -9.53 -9.87 -22.66
C ASN A 168 -8.61 -8.99 -23.52
N VAL A 169 -8.44 -9.35 -24.79
CA VAL A 169 -7.70 -8.50 -25.75
C VAL A 169 -8.40 -7.16 -25.92
N ARG A 170 -7.63 -6.09 -25.75
CA ARG A 170 -8.10 -4.71 -25.93
C ARG A 170 -6.97 -3.79 -26.36
N THR A 171 -7.32 -2.61 -26.83
CA THR A 171 -6.36 -1.55 -27.21
C THR A 171 -6.56 -0.35 -26.27
N GLN A 172 -5.46 0.19 -25.78
CA GLN A 172 -5.45 1.40 -24.96
C GLN A 172 -4.28 2.31 -25.39
N GLY A 173 -4.59 3.44 -26.01
CA GLY A 173 -3.57 4.29 -26.64
C GLY A 173 -2.85 3.54 -27.76
N SER A 174 -1.52 3.54 -27.72
CA SER A 174 -0.67 2.79 -28.65
C SER A 174 -0.51 1.31 -28.30
N ASP A 175 -1.02 0.84 -27.18
CA ASP A 175 -0.74 -0.50 -26.69
C ASP A 175 -1.88 -1.49 -26.98
N ARG A 176 -1.50 -2.72 -27.30
CA ARG A 176 -2.39 -3.88 -27.26
C ARG A 176 -2.23 -4.60 -25.92
N LEU A 177 -3.33 -4.92 -25.28
CA LEU A 177 -3.36 -5.50 -23.94
C LEU A 177 -3.94 -6.90 -23.98
N VAL A 178 -3.39 -7.78 -23.14
CA VAL A 178 -3.91 -9.12 -22.88
C VAL A 178 -3.78 -9.45 -21.40
N ASP A 179 -4.80 -10.06 -20.82
CA ASP A 179 -4.75 -10.53 -19.44
C ASP A 179 -4.11 -11.92 -19.42
N VAL A 180 -3.09 -12.08 -18.58
CA VAL A 180 -2.32 -13.31 -18.39
C VAL A 180 -2.59 -13.84 -16.99
N THR A 181 -3.24 -15.00 -16.88
CA THR A 181 -3.40 -15.70 -15.60
C THR A 181 -2.38 -16.83 -15.52
N ALA A 182 -1.46 -16.72 -14.59
CA ALA A 182 -0.41 -17.70 -14.32
C ALA A 182 -0.06 -17.68 -12.82
N ASN A 183 0.42 -18.81 -12.28
CA ASN A 183 0.81 -18.93 -10.86
C ASN A 183 -0.29 -18.47 -9.86
N GLY A 184 -1.57 -18.58 -10.24
CA GLY A 184 -2.70 -18.19 -9.40
C GLY A 184 -2.95 -16.70 -9.31
N VAL A 185 -2.34 -15.87 -10.17
CA VAL A 185 -2.58 -14.42 -10.26
C VAL A 185 -2.85 -14.02 -11.70
N THR A 186 -3.57 -12.91 -11.88
CA THR A 186 -3.86 -12.33 -13.20
C THR A 186 -3.19 -10.97 -13.31
N LEU A 187 -2.40 -10.79 -14.37
CA LEU A 187 -1.75 -9.52 -14.71
C LEU A 187 -2.12 -9.13 -16.15
N THR A 188 -2.26 -7.85 -16.41
CA THR A 188 -2.42 -7.35 -17.78
C THR A 188 -1.05 -7.03 -18.36
N LEU A 189 -0.68 -7.70 -19.44
CA LEU A 189 0.48 -7.38 -20.27
C LEU A 189 0.05 -6.36 -21.34
N ALA A 190 0.69 -5.21 -21.39
CA ALA A 190 0.54 -4.25 -22.46
C ALA A 190 1.79 -4.27 -23.35
N VAL A 191 1.56 -4.31 -24.65
CA VAL A 191 2.59 -4.40 -25.69
C VAL A 191 2.42 -3.22 -26.64
N ASP A 192 3.46 -2.42 -26.81
CA ASP A 192 3.47 -1.29 -27.73
C ASP A 192 3.28 -1.78 -29.18
N ASN A 193 2.33 -1.18 -29.88
CA ASN A 193 1.94 -1.68 -31.21
C ASN A 193 2.97 -1.43 -32.29
N THR A 194 3.94 -0.53 -32.08
CA THR A 194 5.02 -0.24 -33.02
C THR A 194 6.23 -1.11 -32.79
N THR A 195 6.76 -1.08 -31.56
CA THR A 195 7.99 -1.79 -31.20
C THR A 195 7.76 -3.26 -30.86
N LYS A 196 6.53 -3.64 -30.54
CA LYS A 196 6.13 -4.94 -30.01
C LYS A 196 6.79 -5.29 -28.67
N LEU A 197 7.50 -4.37 -28.05
CA LEU A 197 8.05 -4.55 -26.71
C LEU A 197 6.94 -4.37 -25.64
N PRO A 198 6.99 -5.09 -24.52
CA PRO A 198 6.15 -4.82 -23.37
C PRO A 198 6.33 -3.38 -22.90
N SER A 199 5.26 -2.59 -22.87
CA SER A 199 5.27 -1.20 -22.43
C SER A 199 5.00 -1.09 -20.93
N ARG A 200 4.10 -1.94 -20.42
CA ARG A 200 3.74 -1.98 -19.01
C ARG A 200 3.10 -3.30 -18.60
N ILE A 201 3.10 -3.54 -17.30
CA ILE A 201 2.33 -4.59 -16.63
C ILE A 201 1.40 -3.92 -15.62
N VAL A 202 0.12 -4.30 -15.63
CA VAL A 202 -0.89 -3.78 -14.71
C VAL A 202 -1.42 -4.91 -13.84
N GLN A 203 -1.46 -4.66 -12.55
CA GLN A 203 -2.11 -5.50 -11.55
C GLN A 203 -3.29 -4.73 -10.96
N MET A 204 -4.42 -5.41 -10.77
CA MET A 204 -5.47 -4.91 -9.90
C MET A 204 -5.21 -5.41 -8.48
N THR A 205 -5.24 -4.51 -7.50
CA THR A 205 -5.05 -4.82 -6.08
C THR A 205 -6.15 -4.18 -5.26
N ASP A 206 -6.31 -4.64 -4.02
CA ASP A 206 -7.18 -4.03 -3.04
C ASP A 206 -6.39 -3.04 -2.18
N SER A 207 -6.95 -1.86 -1.97
CA SER A 207 -6.48 -0.86 -1.03
C SER A 207 -7.59 -0.55 -0.05
N ALA A 208 -7.31 -0.58 1.25
CA ALA A 208 -8.30 -0.27 2.27
C ALA A 208 -8.95 1.12 2.10
N THR A 209 -8.20 2.07 1.53
CA THR A 209 -8.66 3.44 1.31
C THR A 209 -9.14 3.67 -0.13
N LEU A 210 -8.37 3.19 -1.12
CA LEU A 210 -8.63 3.46 -2.54
C LEU A 210 -9.43 2.35 -3.24
N GLY A 211 -9.80 1.28 -2.52
CA GLY A 211 -10.57 0.18 -3.10
C GLY A 211 -9.83 -0.60 -4.18
N ASP A 212 -10.55 -0.98 -5.22
CA ASP A 212 -9.99 -1.67 -6.39
C ASP A 212 -9.04 -0.74 -7.12
N THR A 213 -7.76 -0.97 -6.97
CA THR A 213 -6.69 -0.05 -7.33
C THR A 213 -5.75 -0.67 -8.38
N PRO A 214 -5.56 -0.03 -9.54
CA PRO A 214 -4.55 -0.47 -10.50
C PRO A 214 -3.15 -0.08 -10.01
N VAL A 215 -2.22 -1.04 -10.04
CA VAL A 215 -0.78 -0.82 -9.92
C VAL A 215 -0.15 -1.09 -11.28
N GLU A 216 0.36 -0.04 -11.90
CA GLU A 216 0.95 -0.06 -13.23
C GLU A 216 2.47 0.10 -13.15
N THR A 217 3.23 -0.87 -13.63
CA THR A 217 4.68 -0.75 -13.81
C THR A 217 5.00 -0.59 -15.30
N ARG A 218 5.55 0.55 -15.68
CA ARG A 218 6.00 0.88 -17.05
C ARG A 218 7.46 0.55 -17.21
N PHE A 219 7.82 0.13 -18.41
CA PHE A 219 9.15 -0.28 -18.81
C PHE A 219 9.68 0.61 -19.93
N SER A 220 10.90 1.10 -19.78
CA SER A 220 11.57 1.91 -20.81
C SER A 220 13.07 1.61 -20.87
N ASP A 221 13.75 2.30 -21.79
CA ASP A 221 15.19 2.23 -21.96
C ASP A 221 15.67 0.79 -22.20
N TYR A 222 15.02 0.06 -23.11
CA TYR A 222 15.34 -1.31 -23.46
C TYR A 222 16.77 -1.41 -24.00
N ARG A 223 17.52 -2.40 -23.50
CA ARG A 223 18.90 -2.70 -23.91
C ARG A 223 19.11 -4.20 -24.09
N SER A 224 20.06 -4.54 -24.96
CA SER A 224 20.41 -5.93 -25.19
C SER A 224 21.22 -6.49 -24.01
N ALA A 225 20.78 -7.65 -23.48
CA ALA A 225 21.48 -8.40 -22.46
C ALA A 225 21.27 -9.90 -22.70
N GLY A 226 22.34 -10.68 -22.87
CA GLY A 226 22.28 -12.14 -23.06
C GLY A 226 21.42 -12.59 -24.24
N GLY A 227 21.35 -11.80 -25.33
CA GLY A 227 20.51 -12.07 -26.48
C GLY A 227 19.04 -11.68 -26.34
N LEU A 228 18.68 -10.99 -25.27
CA LEU A 228 17.33 -10.47 -25.01
C LEU A 228 17.34 -8.95 -24.99
N GLN A 229 16.20 -8.32 -25.31
CA GLN A 229 15.92 -6.92 -25.08
C GLN A 229 15.24 -6.78 -23.71
N LEU A 230 15.91 -6.11 -22.76
CA LEU A 230 15.41 -5.96 -21.40
C LEU A 230 15.36 -4.48 -21.00
N PRO A 231 14.31 -4.04 -20.27
CA PRO A 231 14.19 -2.64 -19.85
C PRO A 231 15.19 -2.31 -18.74
N THR A 232 15.69 -1.08 -18.74
CA THR A 232 16.60 -0.58 -17.69
C THR A 232 15.98 0.51 -16.82
N ARG A 233 14.70 0.83 -17.02
CA ARG A 233 13.94 1.70 -16.13
C ARG A 233 12.54 1.14 -15.88
N PHE A 234 12.14 1.10 -14.61
CA PHE A 234 10.82 0.71 -14.14
C PHE A 234 10.21 1.88 -13.40
N THR A 235 9.09 2.43 -13.89
CA THR A 235 8.33 3.44 -13.19
C THR A 235 6.99 2.85 -12.78
N THR A 236 6.61 3.00 -11.51
CA THR A 236 5.37 2.44 -10.97
C THR A 236 4.42 3.55 -10.57
N ARG A 237 3.14 3.32 -10.84
CA ARG A 237 2.02 4.16 -10.37
C ARG A 237 1.01 3.26 -9.67
N THR A 238 0.47 3.76 -8.58
CA THR A 238 -0.66 3.16 -7.87
C THR A 238 -1.84 4.11 -8.01
N ASP A 239 -2.90 3.67 -8.69
CA ASP A 239 -3.96 4.55 -9.16
C ASP A 239 -3.38 5.68 -10.03
N ARG A 240 -3.62 6.93 -9.68
CA ARG A 240 -3.04 8.11 -10.34
C ARG A 240 -1.68 8.53 -9.78
N PHE A 241 -1.27 8.00 -8.62
CA PHE A 241 -0.10 8.47 -7.88
C PHE A 241 1.18 7.77 -8.32
N PRO A 242 2.29 8.49 -8.56
CA PRO A 242 3.60 7.87 -8.69
C PRO A 242 3.94 7.09 -7.41
N SER A 243 4.43 5.85 -7.55
CA SER A 243 4.76 5.00 -6.41
C SER A 243 6.12 4.31 -6.52
N GLY A 244 6.87 4.56 -7.59
CA GLY A 244 8.24 4.08 -7.70
C GLY A 244 8.95 4.47 -9.00
N ASP A 245 10.27 4.62 -8.94
CA ASP A 245 11.16 4.79 -10.08
C ASP A 245 12.48 4.07 -9.80
N ILE A 246 12.71 2.94 -10.47
CA ILE A 246 13.89 2.10 -10.29
C ILE A 246 14.72 2.12 -11.58
N ARG A 247 16.01 2.45 -11.45
CA ARG A 247 17.02 2.34 -12.49
C ARG A 247 17.75 1.03 -12.34
N ILE A 248 17.76 0.23 -13.41
CA ILE A 248 18.48 -1.03 -13.47
C ILE A 248 19.89 -0.75 -13.97
N LEU A 249 20.86 -1.08 -13.14
CA LEU A 249 22.28 -0.87 -13.40
C LEU A 249 22.91 -2.09 -14.08
N LYS A 250 22.40 -3.29 -13.74
CA LYS A 250 22.93 -4.54 -14.29
C LYS A 250 21.84 -5.60 -14.39
N GLN A 251 21.89 -6.36 -15.49
CA GLN A 251 21.08 -7.56 -15.70
C GLN A 251 21.98 -8.71 -16.14
N THR A 252 21.94 -9.82 -15.41
CA THR A 252 22.74 -11.02 -15.69
C THR A 252 21.82 -12.16 -16.04
N ILE A 253 21.95 -12.70 -17.25
CA ILE A 253 21.20 -13.84 -17.76
C ILE A 253 22.06 -15.10 -17.65
N ASP A 254 21.48 -16.19 -17.17
CA ASP A 254 22.11 -17.50 -17.01
C ASP A 254 23.39 -17.48 -16.16
N GLY A 255 23.53 -16.45 -15.28
CA GLY A 255 24.59 -16.34 -14.30
C GLY A 255 24.17 -16.86 -12.91
N PRO A 256 25.10 -16.79 -11.93
CA PRO A 256 24.82 -17.27 -10.59
C PRO A 256 23.74 -16.43 -9.88
N ALA A 257 22.61 -17.07 -9.54
CA ALA A 257 21.52 -16.44 -8.79
C ALA A 257 21.61 -16.68 -7.26
N GLY A 258 22.59 -17.50 -6.82
CA GLY A 258 22.69 -17.95 -5.43
C GLY A 258 21.71 -19.09 -5.09
N ASN A 259 21.70 -19.50 -3.83
CA ASN A 259 20.73 -20.48 -3.35
C ASN A 259 19.39 -19.77 -3.04
N LEU A 260 18.38 -20.03 -3.84
CA LEU A 260 17.03 -19.47 -3.70
C LEU A 260 16.03 -20.45 -3.09
N ALA A 261 16.44 -21.69 -2.76
CA ALA A 261 15.57 -22.69 -2.19
C ALA A 261 15.13 -22.30 -0.77
N ALA A 262 13.90 -22.62 -0.42
CA ALA A 262 13.40 -22.49 0.92
C ALA A 262 14.14 -23.46 1.86
N PRO A 263 14.62 -23.02 3.05
CA PRO A 263 15.15 -23.92 4.07
C PRO A 263 14.13 -25.01 4.44
N ALA A 264 14.60 -26.22 4.79
CA ALA A 264 13.73 -27.37 5.05
C ALA A 264 12.68 -27.10 6.15
N ASN A 265 13.08 -26.42 7.24
CA ASN A 265 12.17 -26.02 8.32
C ASN A 265 11.10 -25.00 7.88
N VAL A 266 11.43 -24.13 6.92
CA VAL A 266 10.48 -23.17 6.32
C VAL A 266 9.52 -23.88 5.37
N ALA A 267 10.04 -24.78 4.54
CA ALA A 267 9.25 -25.55 3.59
C ALA A 267 8.20 -26.44 4.29
N SER A 268 8.56 -27.05 5.42
CA SER A 268 7.68 -27.92 6.22
C SER A 268 6.84 -27.18 7.27
N ALA A 269 7.01 -25.87 7.45
CA ALA A 269 6.27 -25.13 8.44
C ALA A 269 4.76 -25.13 8.15
N THR A 270 3.96 -25.28 9.21
CA THR A 270 2.50 -25.25 9.17
C THR A 270 1.98 -23.89 9.65
N PRO A 271 0.78 -23.48 9.18
CA PRO A 271 0.16 -22.24 9.66
C PRO A 271 -0.03 -22.27 11.17
N PRO A 272 0.16 -21.14 11.89
CA PRO A 272 -0.23 -21.02 13.28
C PRO A 272 -1.72 -21.35 13.48
N ALA A 273 -2.08 -21.92 14.63
CA ALA A 273 -3.45 -22.36 14.93
C ALA A 273 -4.50 -21.26 14.74
N ASN A 274 -4.13 -20.00 14.94
CA ASN A 274 -5.01 -18.83 14.80
C ASN A 274 -4.83 -18.08 13.47
N SER A 275 -4.09 -18.64 12.50
CA SER A 275 -3.93 -18.01 11.20
C SER A 275 -5.28 -17.90 10.48
N GLY A 276 -5.65 -16.68 10.08
CA GLY A 276 -6.93 -16.39 9.43
C GLY A 276 -8.05 -15.92 10.37
N GLN A 277 -7.83 -15.91 11.67
CA GLN A 277 -8.73 -15.19 12.59
C GLN A 277 -8.33 -13.70 12.61
N PRO A 278 -9.30 -12.77 12.59
CA PRO A 278 -9.01 -11.37 12.84
C PRO A 278 -8.30 -11.22 14.20
N PRO A 279 -7.24 -10.41 14.30
CA PRO A 279 -6.59 -10.17 15.58
C PRO A 279 -7.61 -9.58 16.56
N THR A 280 -7.64 -10.07 17.78
CA THR A 280 -8.39 -9.42 18.86
C THR A 280 -7.62 -8.16 19.23
N LEU A 281 -8.15 -6.99 18.89
CA LEU A 281 -7.55 -5.71 19.24
C LEU A 281 -8.05 -5.29 20.62
N PRO A 282 -7.22 -5.38 21.68
CA PRO A 282 -7.61 -4.87 22.99
C PRO A 282 -7.72 -3.35 22.91
N VAL A 283 -8.88 -2.82 23.33
CA VAL A 283 -9.09 -1.38 23.48
C VAL A 283 -9.41 -1.07 24.94
N LYS A 284 -8.71 -0.06 25.47
CA LYS A 284 -8.96 0.51 26.79
C LYS A 284 -9.54 1.89 26.60
N ALA A 285 -10.48 2.28 27.46
CA ALA A 285 -11.07 3.61 27.47
C ALA A 285 -10.83 4.26 28.83
N GLU A 286 -10.31 5.46 28.81
CA GLU A 286 -10.12 6.32 29.97
C GLU A 286 -10.93 7.60 29.78
N GLU A 287 -11.75 7.97 30.76
CA GLU A 287 -12.50 9.24 30.73
C GLU A 287 -11.55 10.36 31.16
N VAL A 288 -11.05 11.12 30.18
CA VAL A 288 -10.04 12.17 30.37
C VAL A 288 -10.67 13.54 30.69
N ALA A 289 -11.94 13.71 30.34
CA ALA A 289 -12.80 14.80 30.80
C ALA A 289 -14.24 14.30 30.78
N LYS A 290 -15.15 14.99 31.48
CA LYS A 290 -16.56 14.59 31.51
C LYS A 290 -17.12 14.44 30.09
N GLY A 291 -17.50 13.19 29.75
CA GLY A 291 -18.03 12.85 28.44
C GLY A 291 -16.99 12.77 27.31
N VAL A 292 -15.70 12.69 27.64
CA VAL A 292 -14.61 12.55 26.67
C VAL A 292 -13.73 11.38 27.08
N TRP A 293 -13.61 10.37 26.23
CA TRP A 293 -12.77 9.19 26.47
C TRP A 293 -11.61 9.13 25.48
N PHE A 294 -10.43 8.88 26.01
CA PHE A 294 -9.25 8.48 25.23
C PHE A 294 -9.25 6.95 25.11
N ILE A 295 -9.31 6.43 23.89
CA ILE A 295 -9.42 5.00 23.61
C ILE A 295 -8.13 4.48 23.00
N THR A 296 -7.38 3.72 23.79
CA THR A 296 -6.07 3.17 23.43
C THR A 296 -6.14 1.69 23.08
N GLY A 297 -5.05 1.11 22.67
CA GLY A 297 -4.90 -0.34 22.48
C GLY A 297 -4.04 -0.78 21.31
N THR A 298 -3.49 0.13 20.53
CA THR A 298 -2.52 -0.13 19.44
C THR A 298 -1.68 1.13 19.23
N THR A 299 -0.98 1.22 18.11
CA THR A 299 -0.20 2.42 17.72
C THR A 299 -1.06 3.63 17.37
N HIS A 300 -2.34 3.45 17.07
CA HIS A 300 -3.29 4.52 16.77
C HIS A 300 -4.38 4.53 17.82
N HIS A 301 -4.68 5.69 18.38
CA HIS A 301 -5.73 5.91 19.34
C HIS A 301 -6.95 6.56 18.69
N SER A 302 -8.02 6.68 19.44
CA SER A 302 -9.22 7.39 19.03
C SER A 302 -9.78 8.13 20.25
N LEU A 303 -10.51 9.21 20.04
CA LEU A 303 -11.30 9.80 21.10
C LEU A 303 -12.79 9.60 20.82
N LEU A 304 -13.55 9.48 21.92
CA LEU A 304 -15.00 9.45 21.89
C LEU A 304 -15.52 10.63 22.68
N ALA A 305 -16.44 11.39 22.09
CA ALA A 305 -17.04 12.57 22.70
C ALA A 305 -18.57 12.38 22.80
N GLU A 306 -19.15 12.66 23.97
CA GLU A 306 -20.57 12.48 24.27
C GLU A 306 -21.35 13.76 24.14
N PHE A 307 -22.25 13.83 23.18
CA PHE A 307 -23.28 14.85 23.03
C PHE A 307 -24.60 14.42 23.67
N SER A 308 -25.61 15.27 23.67
CA SER A 308 -26.89 15.01 24.31
C SER A 308 -27.59 13.75 23.78
N ASP A 309 -27.56 13.53 22.48
CA ASP A 309 -28.31 12.47 21.78
C ASP A 309 -27.43 11.48 20.99
N HIS A 310 -26.14 11.77 20.82
CA HIS A 310 -25.22 10.94 20.03
C HIS A 310 -23.79 10.98 20.59
N LEU A 311 -22.93 10.15 19.97
CA LEU A 311 -21.49 10.13 20.18
C LEU A 311 -20.78 10.57 18.90
N MET A 312 -19.69 11.30 19.06
CA MET A 312 -18.73 11.63 18.02
C MET A 312 -17.45 10.83 18.23
N LEU A 313 -17.03 10.13 17.19
CA LEU A 313 -15.74 9.46 17.12
C LEU A 313 -14.71 10.39 16.47
N ILE A 314 -13.51 10.45 17.01
CA ILE A 314 -12.35 11.13 16.42
C ILE A 314 -11.37 10.05 16.04
N GLU A 315 -11.06 9.96 14.74
CA GLU A 315 -10.21 8.99 14.07
C GLU A 315 -10.79 7.57 13.89
N ALA A 316 -10.63 7.06 12.67
CA ALA A 316 -11.01 5.72 12.24
C ALA A 316 -9.88 5.09 11.41
N PRO A 317 -8.80 4.61 12.03
CA PRO A 317 -7.55 4.28 11.35
C PRO A 317 -7.64 3.06 10.40
N ASN A 318 -8.38 2.02 10.78
CA ASN A 318 -8.63 0.85 9.92
C ASN A 318 -9.91 0.12 10.32
N GLU A 319 -10.36 -0.87 9.52
CA GLU A 319 -11.62 -1.61 9.76
C GLU A 319 -11.65 -2.26 11.15
N GLU A 320 -10.62 -3.02 11.51
CA GLU A 320 -10.59 -3.81 12.75
C GLU A 320 -10.58 -2.90 13.98
N ARG A 321 -9.73 -1.88 13.97
CA ARG A 321 -9.63 -0.90 15.05
C ARG A 321 -10.93 -0.12 15.22
N THR A 322 -11.52 0.33 14.13
CA THR A 322 -12.79 1.07 14.13
C THR A 322 -13.91 0.24 14.73
N LEU A 323 -14.01 -1.05 14.36
CA LEU A 323 -15.01 -1.96 14.95
C LEU A 323 -14.80 -2.16 16.45
N ALA A 324 -13.55 -2.31 16.91
CA ALA A 324 -13.22 -2.46 18.33
C ALA A 324 -13.59 -1.19 19.12
N VAL A 325 -13.29 -0.01 18.59
CA VAL A 325 -13.64 1.28 19.22
C VAL A 325 -15.16 1.48 19.26
N LEU A 326 -15.86 1.17 18.17
CA LEU A 326 -17.34 1.26 18.15
C LEU A 326 -18.00 0.26 19.11
N ALA A 327 -17.41 -0.92 19.29
CA ALA A 327 -17.87 -1.87 20.31
C ALA A 327 -17.68 -1.30 21.73
N LYS A 328 -16.52 -0.67 22.01
CA LYS A 328 -16.24 0.01 23.27
C LYS A 328 -17.19 1.20 23.49
N ALA A 329 -17.50 1.97 22.46
CA ALA A 329 -18.47 3.07 22.54
C ALA A 329 -19.86 2.59 22.96
N ARG A 330 -20.33 1.45 22.41
CA ARG A 330 -21.60 0.83 22.80
C ARG A 330 -21.58 0.32 24.25
N GLU A 331 -20.44 -0.19 24.71
CA GLU A 331 -20.26 -0.61 26.11
C GLU A 331 -20.34 0.59 27.07
N LEU A 332 -19.67 1.69 26.74
CA LEU A 332 -19.67 2.92 27.55
C LEU A 332 -21.03 3.62 27.56
N ARG A 333 -21.71 3.67 26.41
CA ARG A 333 -22.99 4.38 26.22
C ARG A 333 -23.96 3.56 25.34
N PRO A 334 -24.61 2.53 25.90
CA PRO A 334 -25.45 1.59 25.15
C PRO A 334 -26.60 2.24 24.37
N ASN A 335 -27.11 3.36 24.87
CA ASN A 335 -28.28 4.04 24.32
C ASN A 335 -27.96 5.23 23.42
N LYS A 336 -26.68 5.49 23.14
CA LYS A 336 -26.26 6.59 22.28
C LYS A 336 -25.53 6.07 21.04
N PRO A 337 -26.03 6.34 19.84
CA PRO A 337 -25.36 5.93 18.61
C PRO A 337 -24.12 6.80 18.33
N VAL A 338 -23.09 6.21 17.72
CA VAL A 338 -22.01 6.99 17.09
C VAL A 338 -22.51 7.39 15.71
N THR A 339 -22.81 8.68 15.52
CA THR A 339 -23.34 9.21 14.25
C THR A 339 -22.39 10.16 13.55
N THR A 340 -21.40 10.67 14.26
CA THR A 340 -20.44 11.64 13.73
C THR A 340 -19.02 11.09 13.84
N LEU A 341 -18.23 11.26 12.78
CA LEU A 341 -16.81 10.96 12.72
C LEU A 341 -16.04 12.25 12.39
N LEU A 342 -15.02 12.57 13.16
CA LEU A 342 -14.02 13.57 12.78
C LEU A 342 -12.79 12.87 12.20
N VAL A 343 -12.34 13.33 11.04
CA VAL A 343 -11.12 12.92 10.38
C VAL A 343 -10.12 14.08 10.44
N THR A 344 -8.98 13.88 11.08
CA THR A 344 -7.98 14.94 11.25
C THR A 344 -7.28 15.29 9.95
N HIS A 345 -6.89 14.29 9.16
CA HIS A 345 -6.26 14.47 7.85
C HIS A 345 -6.46 13.23 6.96
N HIS A 346 -5.96 13.28 5.73
CA HIS A 346 -6.31 12.30 4.69
C HIS A 346 -5.40 11.06 4.64
N HIS A 347 -4.38 10.94 5.47
CA HIS A 347 -3.47 9.79 5.41
C HIS A 347 -4.20 8.46 5.64
N ASN A 348 -3.71 7.42 5.00
CA ASN A 348 -4.41 6.13 4.93
C ASN A 348 -4.52 5.43 6.29
N ASP A 349 -3.57 5.61 7.17
CA ASP A 349 -3.55 5.07 8.53
C ASP A 349 -4.50 5.79 9.50
N HIS A 350 -5.08 6.93 9.10
CA HIS A 350 -6.14 7.65 9.82
C HIS A 350 -7.52 7.48 9.19
N THR A 351 -7.59 7.00 7.95
CA THR A 351 -8.82 7.04 7.15
C THR A 351 -9.28 5.70 6.62
N SER A 352 -8.48 4.65 6.72
CA SER A 352 -8.86 3.33 6.19
C SER A 352 -10.08 2.70 6.90
N GLY A 353 -10.50 3.22 8.04
CA GLY A 353 -11.71 2.80 8.76
C GLY A 353 -12.95 3.67 8.50
N VAL A 354 -12.85 4.74 7.72
CA VAL A 354 -13.97 5.67 7.43
C VAL A 354 -15.18 4.94 6.87
N ARG A 355 -14.99 4.06 5.89
CA ARG A 355 -16.06 3.27 5.28
C ARG A 355 -16.70 2.30 6.29
N THR A 356 -15.91 1.74 7.20
CA THR A 356 -16.40 0.91 8.30
C THR A 356 -17.26 1.71 9.27
N ALA A 357 -16.84 2.90 9.66
CA ALA A 357 -17.62 3.78 10.52
C ALA A 357 -18.98 4.12 9.89
N VAL A 358 -19.00 4.43 8.59
CA VAL A 358 -20.24 4.69 7.83
C VAL A 358 -21.14 3.45 7.79
N ALA A 359 -20.62 2.27 7.54
CA ALA A 359 -21.37 1.01 7.55
C ALA A 359 -21.99 0.72 8.94
N GLU A 360 -21.36 1.18 10.01
CA GLU A 360 -21.79 0.99 11.39
C GLU A 360 -22.69 2.12 11.92
N GLY A 361 -23.02 3.12 11.09
CA GLY A 361 -24.06 4.10 11.43
C GLY A 361 -23.62 5.55 11.46
N VAL A 362 -22.35 5.85 11.22
CA VAL A 362 -21.89 7.24 11.02
C VAL A 362 -22.57 7.81 9.78
N SER A 363 -23.24 8.95 9.96
CA SER A 363 -23.97 9.66 8.92
C SER A 363 -23.45 11.09 8.68
N GLU A 364 -22.51 11.56 9.52
CA GLU A 364 -21.84 12.83 9.33
C GLU A 364 -20.32 12.66 9.52
N ILE A 365 -19.55 13.20 8.58
CA ILE A 365 -18.08 13.26 8.66
C ILE A 365 -17.67 14.73 8.71
N VAL A 366 -16.94 15.10 9.77
CA VAL A 366 -16.37 16.44 9.96
C VAL A 366 -14.89 16.38 9.60
N THR A 367 -14.42 17.29 8.77
CA THR A 367 -13.01 17.34 8.36
C THR A 367 -12.65 18.71 7.78
N HIS A 368 -11.36 18.96 7.55
CA HIS A 368 -10.93 20.17 6.86
C HIS A 368 -11.42 20.19 5.39
N LYS A 369 -11.69 21.37 4.86
CA LYS A 369 -12.22 21.56 3.49
C LYS A 369 -11.40 20.87 2.40
N SER A 370 -10.06 20.83 2.56
CA SER A 370 -9.18 20.17 1.58
C SER A 370 -9.31 18.65 1.57
N ASN A 371 -9.91 18.02 2.59
CA ASN A 371 -10.17 16.59 2.64
C ASN A 371 -11.51 16.17 2.02
N VAL A 372 -12.39 17.11 1.71
CA VAL A 372 -13.76 16.80 1.22
C VAL A 372 -13.71 15.97 -0.06
N ALA A 373 -12.84 16.33 -0.99
CA ALA A 373 -12.68 15.59 -2.24
C ALA A 373 -12.18 14.16 -1.99
N PHE A 374 -11.21 13.99 -1.09
CA PHE A 374 -10.69 12.70 -0.67
C PHE A 374 -11.77 11.81 -0.04
N ILE A 375 -12.51 12.32 0.96
CA ILE A 375 -13.58 11.55 1.63
C ILE A 375 -14.65 11.12 0.63
N ASN A 376 -15.05 12.02 -0.28
CA ASN A 376 -15.99 11.68 -1.34
C ASN A 376 -15.46 10.58 -2.28
N ASP A 377 -14.17 10.62 -2.60
CA ASP A 377 -13.52 9.58 -3.42
C ASP A 377 -13.52 8.24 -2.68
N VAL A 378 -13.05 8.20 -1.43
CA VAL A 378 -13.04 7.00 -0.57
C VAL A 378 -14.42 6.36 -0.48
N LEU A 379 -15.47 7.14 -0.23
CA LEU A 379 -16.83 6.62 -0.08
C LEU A 379 -17.41 6.01 -1.37
N LYS A 380 -16.96 6.47 -2.53
CA LYS A 380 -17.46 6.03 -3.86
C LYS A 380 -16.64 4.90 -4.48
N ARG A 381 -15.43 4.63 -3.98
CA ARG A 381 -14.55 3.60 -4.56
C ARG A 381 -15.17 2.22 -4.50
N PRO A 382 -15.08 1.42 -5.59
CA PRO A 382 -15.47 0.03 -5.56
C PRO A 382 -14.46 -0.81 -4.74
N HIS A 383 -14.95 -1.77 -3.99
CA HIS A 383 -14.17 -2.78 -3.27
C HIS A 383 -14.69 -4.17 -3.67
N THR A 384 -14.45 -4.56 -4.93
CA THR A 384 -14.95 -5.84 -5.47
C THR A 384 -13.93 -6.97 -5.33
N ILE A 385 -12.64 -6.64 -5.28
CA ILE A 385 -11.55 -7.61 -5.09
C ILE A 385 -11.61 -8.18 -3.67
N ASN A 386 -11.75 -7.30 -2.68
CA ASN A 386 -11.91 -7.65 -1.28
C ASN A 386 -13.02 -6.78 -0.67
N PRO A 387 -14.29 -7.20 -0.73
CA PRO A 387 -15.40 -6.41 -0.26
C PRO A 387 -15.23 -6.00 1.21
N ASP A 388 -15.12 -4.71 1.46
CA ASP A 388 -15.00 -4.12 2.79
C ASP A 388 -16.36 -4.10 3.53
N ARG A 389 -16.36 -3.54 4.74
CA ARG A 389 -17.57 -3.47 5.57
C ARG A 389 -18.70 -2.71 4.90
N LEU A 390 -18.42 -1.55 4.27
CA LEU A 390 -19.45 -0.74 3.60
C LEU A 390 -20.02 -1.43 2.36
N THR A 391 -19.20 -2.15 1.63
CA THR A 391 -19.65 -2.96 0.47
C THR A 391 -20.56 -4.10 0.93
N ARG A 392 -20.21 -4.78 2.03
CA ARG A 392 -21.03 -5.87 2.61
C ARG A 392 -22.29 -5.37 3.32
N LYS A 393 -22.25 -4.16 3.90
CA LYS A 393 -23.33 -3.53 4.67
C LYS A 393 -23.47 -2.07 4.25
N PRO A 394 -24.14 -1.79 3.13
CA PRO A 394 -24.34 -0.42 2.65
C PRO A 394 -25.05 0.46 3.70
N SER A 395 -24.66 1.74 3.75
CA SER A 395 -25.30 2.70 4.63
C SER A 395 -26.75 2.91 4.24
N ALA A 396 -27.65 2.92 5.23
CA ALA A 396 -29.08 3.21 5.02
C ALA A 396 -29.37 4.71 4.79
N LYS A 397 -28.40 5.59 5.08
CA LYS A 397 -28.55 7.04 4.98
C LYS A 397 -27.41 7.63 4.15
N PRO A 398 -27.67 8.72 3.41
CA PRO A 398 -26.61 9.52 2.82
C PRO A 398 -25.64 10.04 3.88
N VAL A 399 -24.35 10.07 3.56
CA VAL A 399 -23.32 10.64 4.44
C VAL A 399 -23.21 12.14 4.15
N LYS A 400 -23.40 12.95 5.18
CA LYS A 400 -23.12 14.39 5.15
C LYS A 400 -21.64 14.61 5.43
N ILE A 401 -20.96 15.45 4.63
CA ILE A 401 -19.60 15.89 4.91
C ILE A 401 -19.68 17.36 5.33
N THR A 402 -19.29 17.63 6.57
CA THR A 402 -19.21 18.99 7.13
C THR A 402 -17.75 19.45 7.07
N ALA A 403 -17.50 20.38 6.16
CA ALA A 403 -16.18 20.99 6.00
C ALA A 403 -15.97 22.10 7.02
N ILE A 404 -14.79 22.11 7.64
CA ILE A 404 -14.30 23.29 8.37
C ILE A 404 -13.24 24.00 7.52
N ASP A 405 -13.12 25.29 7.70
CA ASP A 405 -12.02 26.10 7.21
C ASP A 405 -10.90 26.13 8.26
N ASP A 406 -10.31 27.27 8.55
CA ASP A 406 -9.26 27.38 9.57
C ASP A 406 -9.78 27.10 10.99
N GLU A 407 -11.07 27.33 11.24
CA GLU A 407 -11.70 27.11 12.54
C GLU A 407 -13.12 26.55 12.39
N GLY A 408 -13.53 25.76 13.36
CA GLY A 408 -14.88 25.20 13.45
C GLY A 408 -15.28 24.93 14.90
N VAL A 409 -16.57 24.81 15.14
CA VAL A 409 -17.11 24.45 16.46
C VAL A 409 -18.21 23.41 16.29
N VAL A 410 -18.07 22.30 17.01
CA VAL A 410 -19.16 21.33 17.18
C VAL A 410 -19.66 21.44 18.62
N LYS A 411 -20.93 21.74 18.82
CA LYS A 411 -21.47 21.95 20.15
C LYS A 411 -22.94 21.62 20.26
N ASP A 412 -23.35 21.25 21.47
CA ASP A 412 -24.73 21.26 21.93
C ASP A 412 -24.80 21.80 23.38
N GLY A 413 -25.91 21.56 24.09
CA GLY A 413 -26.05 21.98 25.50
C GLY A 413 -25.16 21.19 26.49
N THR A 414 -24.49 20.12 26.03
CA THR A 414 -23.71 19.20 26.87
C THR A 414 -22.21 19.40 26.70
N LEU A 415 -21.74 19.51 25.47
CA LEU A 415 -20.33 19.55 25.12
C LEU A 415 -20.04 20.61 24.05
N THR A 416 -18.87 21.23 24.14
CA THR A 416 -18.30 22.10 23.11
C THR A 416 -16.93 21.56 22.71
N ILE A 417 -16.71 21.42 21.40
CA ILE A 417 -15.44 21.01 20.80
C ILE A 417 -15.05 22.08 19.81
N ASN A 418 -13.87 22.63 19.95
CA ASN A 418 -13.28 23.58 19.00
C ASN A 418 -12.33 22.81 18.07
N LEU A 419 -12.43 23.09 16.80
CA LEU A 419 -11.64 22.49 15.73
C LEU A 419 -10.78 23.55 15.09
N TYR A 420 -9.50 23.27 14.91
CA TYR A 420 -8.55 24.22 14.34
C TYR A 420 -7.69 23.54 13.29
N HIS A 421 -7.60 24.14 12.13
CA HIS A 421 -6.60 23.77 11.13
C HIS A 421 -5.20 24.08 11.68
N ILE A 422 -4.26 23.15 11.63
CA ILE A 422 -2.87 23.39 11.97
C ILE A 422 -2.20 24.05 10.78
N LEU A 423 -2.07 25.37 10.84
CA LEU A 423 -1.51 26.19 9.77
C LEU A 423 -0.02 25.89 9.57
N ASP A 424 0.43 25.94 8.31
CA ASP A 424 1.82 25.72 7.90
C ASP A 424 2.40 24.36 8.34
N ASN A 425 1.56 23.33 8.43
CA ASN A 425 2.00 21.99 8.78
C ASN A 425 2.62 21.29 7.56
N SER A 426 3.86 20.78 7.73
CA SER A 426 4.58 20.10 6.65
C SER A 426 4.26 18.61 6.53
N HIS A 427 3.53 18.01 7.49
CA HIS A 427 3.11 16.62 7.41
C HIS A 427 1.91 16.44 6.49
N ALA A 428 0.84 17.23 6.71
CA ALA A 428 -0.32 17.25 5.84
C ALA A 428 -1.00 18.63 5.88
N ASP A 429 -1.31 19.19 4.70
CA ASP A 429 -1.97 20.49 4.54
C ASP A 429 -3.36 20.55 5.21
N SER A 430 -3.98 19.44 5.42
CA SER A 430 -5.37 19.32 5.92
C SER A 430 -5.48 19.03 7.40
N MET A 431 -4.40 19.11 8.15
CA MET A 431 -4.33 18.68 9.55
C MET A 431 -5.23 19.49 10.47
N VAL A 432 -6.12 18.80 11.21
CA VAL A 432 -7.02 19.40 12.20
C VAL A 432 -6.60 18.96 13.60
N MET A 433 -6.40 19.91 14.49
CA MET A 433 -6.35 19.67 15.93
C MET A 433 -7.71 19.94 16.58
N VAL A 434 -8.01 19.19 17.61
CA VAL A 434 -9.29 19.22 18.35
C VAL A 434 -9.04 19.67 19.78
N TYR A 435 -9.75 20.70 20.21
CA TYR A 435 -9.62 21.21 21.57
C TYR A 435 -10.94 21.09 22.35
N PHE A 436 -10.84 20.50 23.54
CA PHE A 436 -11.94 20.32 24.50
C PHE A 436 -11.79 21.33 25.64
N PRO A 437 -12.55 22.44 25.62
CA PRO A 437 -12.41 23.50 26.64
C PRO A 437 -12.75 23.02 28.06
N ASN A 438 -13.71 22.07 28.21
CA ASN A 438 -14.15 21.56 29.51
C ASN A 438 -13.07 20.75 30.26
N GLY A 439 -12.08 20.19 29.56
CA GLY A 439 -10.96 19.44 30.14
C GLY A 439 -9.60 20.08 29.82
N ARG A 440 -9.58 21.18 29.05
CA ARG A 440 -8.37 21.78 28.52
C ARG A 440 -7.46 20.77 27.80
N ILE A 441 -8.11 19.85 27.07
CA ILE A 441 -7.43 18.77 26.37
C ILE A 441 -7.28 19.13 24.90
N LEU A 442 -6.07 18.96 24.38
CA LEU A 442 -5.77 19.05 22.95
C LEU A 442 -5.59 17.64 22.39
N THR A 443 -6.21 17.38 21.24
CA THR A 443 -6.00 16.16 20.44
C THR A 443 -5.47 16.58 19.07
N GLU A 444 -4.47 15.87 18.61
CA GLU A 444 -3.88 16.02 17.28
C GLU A 444 -3.37 14.66 16.77
N ALA A 445 -3.00 14.60 15.50
CA ALA A 445 -2.42 13.42 14.89
C ALA A 445 -1.06 13.76 14.26
N ASP A 446 -0.07 12.89 14.40
CA ASP A 446 1.23 12.87 13.70
C ASP A 446 2.15 14.08 13.90
N VAL A 447 1.80 15.01 14.78
CA VAL A 447 2.61 16.19 15.06
C VAL A 447 3.42 16.03 16.35
N TYR A 448 2.82 15.43 17.37
CA TYR A 448 3.48 15.09 18.63
C TYR A 448 3.10 13.67 19.06
N MET A 449 4.10 12.83 19.25
CA MET A 449 3.95 11.40 19.58
C MET A 449 4.73 11.08 20.87
N PRO A 450 4.20 11.44 22.04
CA PRO A 450 4.90 11.25 23.32
C PRO A 450 5.08 9.77 23.65
N ASN A 451 6.26 9.42 24.16
CA ASN A 451 6.61 8.07 24.61
C ASN A 451 6.39 6.97 23.55
N ASP A 452 6.41 7.34 22.28
CA ASP A 452 6.47 6.37 21.19
C ASP A 452 7.94 6.00 20.95
N ASP A 453 8.28 4.72 21.10
CA ASP A 453 9.67 4.22 20.92
C ASP A 453 10.27 4.55 19.54
N ARG A 454 9.41 4.84 18.55
CA ARG A 454 9.81 5.27 17.22
C ARG A 454 10.38 6.71 17.18
N ASN A 455 10.17 7.49 18.24
CA ASN A 455 10.65 8.87 18.35
C ASN A 455 12.06 8.98 18.95
N VAL A 456 12.60 7.89 19.48
CA VAL A 456 13.91 7.87 20.14
C VAL A 456 14.92 7.21 19.22
N ILE A 457 15.58 8.00 18.38
CA ILE A 457 16.91 7.66 17.89
C ILE A 457 17.88 8.21 18.91
N GLU A 458 18.59 7.35 19.62
CA GLU A 458 19.70 7.77 20.49
C GLU A 458 20.67 8.64 19.68
N GLY A 459 20.68 9.93 19.93
CA GLY A 459 21.63 10.90 19.40
C GLY A 459 21.15 11.93 18.38
N GLU A 460 19.96 11.79 17.74
CA GLU A 460 19.52 12.71 16.69
C GLU A 460 18.00 13.06 16.78
N PRO A 461 17.62 14.16 17.41
CA PRO A 461 16.22 14.61 17.51
C PRO A 461 15.70 15.39 16.27
N LEU A 462 16.28 15.23 15.10
CA LEU A 462 16.14 16.18 14.00
C LEU A 462 14.81 16.11 13.21
N GLY A 463 14.04 15.04 13.28
CA GLY A 463 12.86 14.85 12.43
C GLY A 463 11.61 15.64 12.88
N HIS A 464 11.31 15.67 14.17
CA HIS A 464 10.07 16.20 14.72
C HIS A 464 10.14 17.66 15.20
N ALA A 465 11.34 18.24 15.40
CA ALA A 465 11.47 19.58 15.92
C ALA A 465 10.63 20.65 15.18
N PRO A 466 10.57 20.67 13.84
CA PRO A 466 9.72 21.63 13.12
C PRO A 466 8.23 21.42 13.39
N TRP A 467 7.77 20.17 13.56
CA TRP A 467 6.38 19.86 13.83
C TRP A 467 5.95 20.27 15.23
N LEU A 468 6.79 20.00 16.24
CA LEU A 468 6.53 20.43 17.62
C LEU A 468 6.45 21.97 17.73
N GLN A 469 7.36 22.69 17.06
CA GLN A 469 7.34 24.15 17.01
C GLN A 469 6.11 24.68 16.28
N ASN A 470 5.71 24.03 15.19
CA ASN A 470 4.51 24.35 14.44
C ASN A 470 3.26 24.17 15.31
N LEU A 471 3.14 23.06 16.04
CA LEU A 471 2.03 22.82 16.96
C LEU A 471 2.00 23.89 18.07
N LEU A 472 3.14 24.17 18.70
CA LEU A 472 3.24 25.20 19.72
C LEU A 472 2.83 26.59 19.19
N GLY A 473 3.28 26.95 17.97
CA GLY A 473 2.88 28.17 17.27
C GLY A 473 1.37 28.25 17.08
N ASN A 474 0.73 27.15 16.65
CA ASN A 474 -0.71 27.07 16.46
C ASN A 474 -1.51 27.15 17.78
N ILE A 475 -1.02 26.53 18.86
CA ILE A 475 -1.60 26.67 20.22
C ILE A 475 -1.56 28.14 20.69
N ASN A 476 -0.41 28.78 20.54
CA ASN A 476 -0.19 30.17 20.98
C ASN A 476 -1.00 31.17 20.15
N LEU A 477 -1.06 30.98 18.83
CA LEU A 477 -1.86 31.82 17.92
C LEU A 477 -3.33 31.91 18.38
N ARG A 478 -3.88 30.79 18.82
CA ARG A 478 -5.27 30.63 19.25
C ARG A 478 -5.46 30.87 20.76
N LYS A 479 -4.36 31.15 21.49
CA LYS A 479 -4.35 31.37 22.94
C LYS A 479 -5.03 30.25 23.74
N LEU A 480 -4.83 28.98 23.29
CA LEU A 480 -5.45 27.81 23.92
C LEU A 480 -4.82 27.58 25.31
N GLN A 481 -5.68 27.30 26.27
CA GLN A 481 -5.28 26.93 27.64
C GLN A 481 -5.22 25.41 27.74
N VAL A 482 -4.11 24.83 27.27
CA VAL A 482 -3.94 23.36 27.24
C VAL A 482 -3.35 22.91 28.58
N GLU A 483 -3.95 21.88 29.18
CA GLU A 483 -3.43 21.16 30.35
C GLU A 483 -2.90 19.79 30.00
N HIS A 484 -3.52 19.12 29.02
CA HIS A 484 -3.11 17.79 28.56
C HIS A 484 -3.20 17.67 27.04
N ILE A 485 -2.38 16.78 26.49
CA ILE A 485 -2.47 16.34 25.10
C ILE A 485 -2.88 14.88 25.07
N ALA A 486 -3.91 14.58 24.28
CA ALA A 486 -4.42 13.25 23.98
C ALA A 486 -4.15 12.95 22.48
N PRO A 487 -2.94 12.53 22.12
CA PRO A 487 -2.54 12.40 20.72
C PRO A 487 -3.12 11.12 20.11
N ILE A 488 -3.21 11.07 18.79
CA ILE A 488 -3.58 9.84 18.09
C ILE A 488 -2.45 8.80 18.12
N HIS A 489 -1.20 9.27 18.18
CA HIS A 489 -0.02 8.44 18.42
C HIS A 489 0.64 8.77 19.74
N GLY A 490 1.00 7.75 20.53
CA GLY A 490 1.66 7.92 21.81
C GLY A 490 0.68 8.00 23.00
N GLU A 491 1.17 8.43 24.14
CA GLU A 491 0.44 8.39 25.40
C GLU A 491 -0.29 9.71 25.71
N TYR A 492 -1.34 9.62 26.52
CA TYR A 492 -1.99 10.78 27.12
C TYR A 492 -1.04 11.42 28.15
N VAL A 493 -0.66 12.68 27.93
CA VAL A 493 0.41 13.34 28.71
C VAL A 493 0.01 14.76 29.16
N PRO A 494 0.60 15.27 30.25
CA PRO A 494 0.47 16.67 30.63
C PRO A 494 1.16 17.57 29.60
N TYR A 495 0.61 18.76 29.39
CA TYR A 495 1.15 19.74 28.44
C TYR A 495 2.60 20.18 28.77
N SER A 496 3.00 20.12 30.05
CA SER A 496 4.39 20.37 30.47
C SER A 496 5.38 19.46 29.78
N GLN A 497 5.02 18.16 29.57
CA GLN A 497 5.88 17.21 28.87
C GLN A 497 6.06 17.58 27.38
N PHE A 498 5.01 18.08 26.74
CA PHE A 498 5.13 18.62 25.37
C PHE A 498 6.10 19.82 25.32
N LEU A 499 5.98 20.75 26.27
CA LEU A 499 6.89 21.90 26.34
C LEU A 499 8.34 21.49 26.57
N GLU A 500 8.58 20.49 27.43
CA GLU A 500 9.92 19.89 27.62
C GLU A 500 10.45 19.28 26.31
N SER A 501 9.61 18.57 25.57
CA SER A 501 9.98 18.01 24.24
C SER A 501 10.34 19.12 23.26
N VAL A 502 9.58 20.21 23.19
CA VAL A 502 9.87 21.36 22.33
C VAL A 502 11.22 22.00 22.72
N ILE A 503 11.49 22.20 24.01
CA ILE A 503 12.74 22.80 24.50
C ILE A 503 13.92 21.89 24.16
N THR A 504 13.82 20.59 24.42
CA THR A 504 14.87 19.63 24.15
C THR A 504 15.21 19.61 22.65
N MET A 505 14.20 19.51 21.78
CA MET A 505 14.40 19.49 20.33
C MET A 505 15.01 20.80 19.80
N THR A 506 14.68 21.97 20.36
CA THR A 506 15.24 23.24 19.92
C THR A 506 16.70 23.45 20.34
N GLN A 507 17.18 22.76 21.35
CA GLN A 507 18.60 22.83 21.76
C GLN A 507 19.52 22.12 20.74
N PHE A 508 19.02 21.19 19.96
CA PHE A 508 19.77 20.45 18.97
C PHE A 508 19.70 21.04 17.54
N LEU A 509 18.98 22.16 17.33
CA LEU A 509 18.99 22.80 16.02
C LEU A 509 20.39 23.41 15.74
N PRO A 510 21.00 23.13 14.57
CA PRO A 510 22.29 23.70 14.19
C PRO A 510 22.19 25.23 14.09
N GLY A 511 22.77 25.97 15.05
CA GLY A 511 22.75 27.42 15.11
C GLY A 511 23.20 28.01 16.45
N LYS A 512 23.20 27.22 17.51
CA LYS A 512 23.92 27.60 18.75
C LYS A 512 25.25 26.85 18.76
N ALA A 513 26.28 27.49 18.16
CA ALA A 513 27.66 27.13 18.50
C ALA A 513 27.75 27.16 20.02
N SER A 514 28.16 26.06 20.64
CA SER A 514 28.53 26.04 22.05
C SER A 514 29.63 27.10 22.27
N THR A 515 29.30 28.19 22.88
CA THR A 515 30.30 29.06 23.47
C THR A 515 30.78 28.37 24.74
N ASN A 516 31.80 27.53 24.59
CA ASN A 516 32.74 27.13 25.64
C ASN A 516 34.14 27.50 25.20
#